data_72cf43d142481dc575defb41cb8a8dd9
#
_entry.id   72cf43d142481dc575defb41cb8a8dd9
#
_cell.length_a   1.000
_cell.length_b   1.000
_cell.length_c   1.000
_cell.angle_alpha   90.00
_cell.angle_beta   90.00
_cell.angle_gamma   90.00
#
_symmetry.space_group_name_H-M   'P 1'
#
loop_
_entity.id
_entity.type
_entity.pdbx_description
1 polymer ?
#
loop_
_entity_poly.entity_id
_entity_poly.type
_entity_poly.pdbx_seq_one_letter_code
_entity_poly.pdbx_strand_id
1 'polypeptide(L)'
;ILNGDRASWATEYYLTDGTIAAENGREGAGTAFMNPALPEVQDYARSLVLEVVNNYDLDGVMLDRGRYEGMGSDFSDFSKKKFEEYIGEEVENFPQDIFEWVDNGDGGFTRKPGKWYNKWIEWRASVIYDFFKGTRDAIKEAKPDMMLGNYTGAWYPSYYEVGVNWASKDYDPSKDFDWATPEYKNYALNELFDLYTNGNYYVDVTLDELHARGGRVMNETDSEWSTGDHLCVEGACEFSRKLLGDRPFYGGMYVEQYYGDPDRFQRAVKMNLEKSDGFMLFDICHIIAKDWFDILAQAVAEAEEEMRNQQ
;
A
#
# COMPACT_ATOMS: atom_id res chain seq x y z
N ILE A 1 15.55 16.91 -2.11
CA ILE A 1 16.00 16.13 -0.94
C ILE A 1 17.22 15.27 -1.30
N LEU A 2 17.18 14.54 -2.41
CA LEU A 2 18.23 13.60 -2.83
C LEU A 2 19.42 14.26 -3.57
N ASN A 3 19.85 15.44 -3.11
CA ASN A 3 20.99 16.17 -3.63
C ASN A 3 21.98 16.48 -2.50
N GLY A 4 23.26 16.66 -2.86
CA GLY A 4 24.33 16.96 -1.90
C GLY A 4 24.51 15.83 -0.89
N ASP A 5 24.55 16.15 0.40
CA ASP A 5 24.85 15.21 1.49
C ASP A 5 23.78 14.09 1.66
N ARG A 6 22.60 14.24 1.04
CA ARG A 6 21.52 13.26 1.08
C ARG A 6 21.40 12.42 -0.20
N ALA A 7 22.32 12.53 -1.14
CA ALA A 7 22.31 11.73 -2.36
C ALA A 7 22.37 10.23 -2.07
N SER A 8 23.05 9.83 -0.99
CA SER A 8 23.14 8.43 -0.51
C SER A 8 21.84 7.87 0.08
N TRP A 9 20.81 8.70 0.26
CA TRP A 9 19.49 8.26 0.72
C TRP A 9 18.62 7.74 -0.40
N ALA A 10 19.00 7.99 -1.67
CA ALA A 10 18.25 7.54 -2.82
C ALA A 10 18.18 6.01 -2.85
N THR A 11 16.99 5.50 -3.17
CA THR A 11 16.79 4.08 -3.47
C THR A 11 17.65 3.64 -4.66
N GLU A 12 18.18 2.44 -4.60
CA GLU A 12 18.86 1.78 -5.72
C GLU A 12 17.98 0.67 -6.30
N TYR A 13 17.81 0.69 -7.62
CA TYR A 13 16.89 -0.20 -8.35
C TYR A 13 17.62 -1.32 -9.07
N TYR A 14 17.15 -2.53 -8.92
CA TYR A 14 17.49 -3.67 -9.78
C TYR A 14 16.64 -3.60 -11.04
N LEU A 15 17.28 -3.22 -12.14
CA LEU A 15 16.64 -2.95 -13.44
C LEU A 15 16.53 -4.23 -14.27
N THR A 16 15.64 -4.19 -15.27
CA THR A 16 15.35 -5.33 -16.17
C THR A 16 16.54 -5.72 -17.08
N ASP A 17 17.53 -4.83 -17.23
CA ASP A 17 18.80 -5.14 -17.93
C ASP A 17 19.84 -5.84 -17.04
N GLY A 18 19.48 -6.12 -15.77
CA GLY A 18 20.34 -6.78 -14.80
C GLY A 18 21.27 -5.83 -14.02
N THR A 19 21.22 -4.52 -14.26
CA THR A 19 22.04 -3.54 -13.54
C THR A 19 21.34 -3.03 -12.28
N ILE A 20 22.11 -2.46 -11.35
CA ILE A 20 21.60 -1.73 -10.19
C ILE A 20 21.95 -0.24 -10.39
N ALA A 21 20.95 0.63 -10.31
CA ALA A 21 21.10 2.07 -10.49
C ALA A 21 20.37 2.85 -9.41
N ALA A 22 21.02 3.92 -8.93
CA ALA A 22 20.37 4.83 -7.99
C ALA A 22 19.22 5.60 -8.65
N GLU A 23 18.19 5.93 -7.86
CA GLU A 23 16.98 6.66 -8.30
C GLU A 23 17.30 7.94 -9.09
N ASN A 24 18.25 8.74 -8.60
CA ASN A 24 18.63 10.00 -9.22
C ASN A 24 19.35 9.85 -10.58
N GLY A 25 19.72 8.63 -10.97
CA GLY A 25 20.32 8.30 -12.27
C GLY A 25 19.34 7.58 -13.21
N ARG A 26 18.13 7.26 -12.76
CA ARG A 26 17.14 6.52 -13.54
C ARG A 26 16.41 7.46 -14.51
N GLU A 27 16.52 7.16 -15.81
CA GLU A 27 15.82 7.91 -16.85
C GLU A 27 14.31 7.77 -16.72
N GLY A 28 13.58 8.89 -16.78
CA GLY A 28 12.11 8.89 -16.68
C GLY A 28 11.55 8.77 -15.26
N ALA A 29 12.37 8.77 -14.22
CA ALA A 29 11.91 8.77 -12.84
C ALA A 29 11.13 10.05 -12.53
N GLY A 30 9.82 9.92 -12.33
CA GLY A 30 8.92 11.05 -12.00
C GLY A 30 8.87 11.36 -10.51
N THR A 31 9.22 10.40 -9.66
CA THR A 31 9.19 10.47 -8.19
C THR A 31 10.45 9.84 -7.64
N ALA A 32 11.08 10.48 -6.66
CA ALA A 32 12.27 9.95 -6.02
C ALA A 32 11.91 9.33 -4.67
N PHE A 33 12.20 8.05 -4.51
CA PHE A 33 12.08 7.35 -3.24
C PHE A 33 13.39 7.37 -2.47
N MET A 34 13.28 7.43 -1.15
CA MET A 34 14.40 7.23 -0.23
C MET A 34 14.40 5.79 0.26
N ASN A 35 15.59 5.21 0.46
CA ASN A 35 15.72 3.86 0.98
C ASN A 35 15.17 3.77 2.42
N PRO A 36 14.03 3.08 2.66
CA PRO A 36 13.42 3.02 3.98
C PRO A 36 14.20 2.15 4.98
N ALA A 37 15.18 1.36 4.51
CA ALA A 37 16.02 0.55 5.39
C ALA A 37 17.12 1.39 6.09
N LEU A 38 17.41 2.61 5.60
CA LEU A 38 18.39 3.50 6.22
C LEU A 38 17.83 4.13 7.51
N PRO A 39 18.47 3.98 8.68
CA PRO A 39 18.00 4.58 9.92
C PRO A 39 17.86 6.10 9.83
N GLU A 40 18.78 6.79 9.18
CA GLU A 40 18.73 8.23 8.99
C GLU A 40 17.55 8.70 8.13
N VAL A 41 17.08 7.87 7.20
CA VAL A 41 15.87 8.13 6.40
C VAL A 41 14.63 7.98 7.28
N GLN A 42 14.56 6.92 8.08
CA GLN A 42 13.46 6.72 9.03
C GLN A 42 13.40 7.85 10.07
N ASP A 43 14.54 8.26 10.62
CA ASP A 43 14.62 9.34 11.60
C ASP A 43 14.22 10.68 10.98
N TYR A 44 14.63 10.95 9.75
CA TYR A 44 14.22 12.15 9.03
C TYR A 44 12.72 12.17 8.76
N ALA A 45 12.15 11.08 8.23
CA ALA A 45 10.72 10.98 7.98
C ALA A 45 9.90 11.13 9.28
N ARG A 46 10.34 10.47 10.36
CA ARG A 46 9.73 10.60 11.69
C ARG A 46 9.81 12.04 12.23
N SER A 47 10.94 12.72 12.00
CA SER A 47 11.11 14.12 12.45
C SER A 47 10.09 15.06 11.79
N LEU A 48 9.73 14.83 10.52
CA LEU A 48 8.70 15.62 9.82
C LEU A 48 7.31 15.36 10.42
N VAL A 49 6.99 14.11 10.75
CA VAL A 49 5.74 13.77 11.42
C VAL A 49 5.67 14.42 12.80
N LEU A 50 6.74 14.33 13.59
CA LEU A 50 6.81 14.92 14.93
C LEU A 50 6.80 16.45 14.91
N GLU A 51 7.34 17.08 13.87
CA GLU A 51 7.21 18.53 13.68
C GLU A 51 5.74 18.92 13.59
N VAL A 52 4.94 18.20 12.79
CA VAL A 52 3.50 18.45 12.66
C VAL A 52 2.78 18.15 13.98
N VAL A 53 3.05 17.01 14.59
CA VAL A 53 2.44 16.59 15.86
C VAL A 53 2.66 17.62 16.98
N ASN A 54 3.86 18.19 17.09
CA ASN A 54 4.22 19.09 18.17
C ASN A 54 3.73 20.53 17.98
N ASN A 55 3.57 20.99 16.74
CA ASN A 55 3.34 22.40 16.45
C ASN A 55 1.90 22.72 16.04
N TYR A 56 1.06 21.71 15.79
CA TYR A 56 -0.32 21.93 15.36
C TYR A 56 -1.31 21.25 16.30
N ASP A 57 -2.50 21.85 16.43
CA ASP A 57 -3.62 21.29 17.20
C ASP A 57 -4.45 20.40 16.27
N LEU A 58 -4.13 19.10 16.29
CA LEU A 58 -4.70 18.08 15.42
C LEU A 58 -5.15 16.87 16.25
N ASP A 59 -6.21 16.20 15.80
CA ASP A 59 -6.68 14.94 16.39
C ASP A 59 -5.85 13.75 15.95
N GLY A 60 -5.20 13.82 14.76
CA GLY A 60 -4.42 12.74 14.22
C GLY A 60 -3.59 13.12 12.99
N VAL A 61 -2.72 12.21 12.61
CA VAL A 61 -1.94 12.28 11.38
C VAL A 61 -2.16 11.01 10.57
N MET A 62 -2.31 11.16 9.26
CA MET A 62 -2.43 10.04 8.33
C MET A 62 -1.19 9.98 7.46
N LEU A 63 -0.56 8.81 7.38
CA LEU A 63 0.58 8.58 6.52
C LEU A 63 0.12 7.93 5.21
N ASP A 64 0.68 8.42 4.12
CA ASP A 64 0.53 7.86 2.78
C ASP A 64 1.91 7.51 2.21
N ARG A 65 1.96 6.47 1.37
CA ARG A 65 3.19 6.02 0.69
C ARG A 65 4.37 5.71 1.62
N GLY A 66 4.10 5.29 2.86
CA GLY A 66 5.11 4.72 3.76
C GLY A 66 5.52 3.31 3.28
N ARG A 67 6.21 3.23 2.13
CA ARG A 67 6.46 1.98 1.41
C ARG A 67 7.66 2.08 0.47
N TYR A 68 8.14 0.94 -0.02
CA TYR A 68 9.02 0.92 -1.19
C TYR A 68 8.26 1.33 -2.45
N GLU A 69 8.98 1.66 -3.53
CA GLU A 69 8.32 1.97 -4.81
C GLU A 69 7.76 0.72 -5.47
N GLY A 70 8.51 -0.37 -5.48
CA GLY A 70 8.14 -1.63 -6.10
C GLY A 70 9.10 -2.75 -5.73
N MET A 71 8.95 -3.92 -6.35
CA MET A 71 9.77 -5.10 -6.03
C MET A 71 11.25 -4.92 -6.43
N GLY A 72 11.54 -4.10 -7.43
CA GLY A 72 12.91 -3.79 -7.86
C GLY A 72 13.68 -2.87 -6.92
N SER A 73 13.08 -2.43 -5.81
CA SER A 73 13.71 -1.50 -4.84
C SER A 73 13.61 -2.04 -3.40
N ASP A 74 14.55 -1.78 -2.48
CA ASP A 74 15.89 -1.21 -2.68
C ASP A 74 16.93 -2.33 -2.76
N PHE A 75 17.84 -2.23 -3.72
CA PHE A 75 18.90 -3.23 -3.94
C PHE A 75 20.31 -2.68 -3.69
N SER A 76 20.45 -1.66 -2.82
CA SER A 76 21.73 -1.13 -2.42
C SER A 76 22.58 -2.14 -1.62
N ASP A 77 23.89 -1.92 -1.57
CA ASP A 77 24.80 -2.70 -0.72
C ASP A 77 24.38 -2.64 0.77
N PHE A 78 23.79 -1.52 1.20
CA PHE A 78 23.28 -1.40 2.56
C PHE A 78 22.10 -2.36 2.81
N SER A 79 21.13 -2.38 1.90
CA SER A 79 19.99 -3.29 2.00
C SER A 79 20.40 -4.76 1.90
N LYS A 80 21.36 -5.09 1.01
CA LYS A 80 21.96 -6.43 0.96
C LYS A 80 22.51 -6.84 2.32
N LYS A 81 23.38 -5.99 2.89
CA LYS A 81 24.01 -6.26 4.20
C LYS A 81 22.98 -6.44 5.32
N LYS A 82 21.94 -5.58 5.37
CA LYS A 82 20.88 -5.69 6.38
C LYS A 82 20.03 -6.95 6.21
N PHE A 83 19.80 -7.36 5.00
CA PHE A 83 19.13 -8.62 4.71
C PHE A 83 19.98 -9.83 5.12
N GLU A 84 21.28 -9.84 4.86
CA GLU A 84 22.21 -10.89 5.30
C GLU A 84 22.26 -10.98 6.84
N GLU A 85 22.26 -9.83 7.53
CA GLU A 85 22.14 -9.78 9.00
C GLU A 85 20.80 -10.40 9.48
N TYR A 86 19.71 -10.17 8.74
CA TYR A 86 18.37 -10.68 9.05
C TYR A 86 18.26 -12.20 8.89
N ILE A 87 18.80 -12.75 7.80
CA ILE A 87 18.77 -14.19 7.54
C ILE A 87 19.90 -14.97 8.23
N GLY A 88 20.95 -14.29 8.69
CA GLY A 88 22.12 -14.90 9.33
C GLY A 88 23.07 -15.60 8.35
N GLU A 89 22.95 -15.37 7.06
CA GLU A 89 23.76 -15.97 5.99
C GLU A 89 24.15 -14.91 4.95
N GLU A 90 25.27 -15.13 4.23
CA GLU A 90 25.64 -14.33 3.06
C GLU A 90 24.80 -14.70 1.84
N VAL A 91 24.47 -13.72 1.00
CA VAL A 91 23.81 -13.93 -0.29
C VAL A 91 24.88 -14.00 -1.37
N GLU A 92 25.16 -15.22 -1.83
CA GLU A 92 26.30 -15.50 -2.72
C GLU A 92 26.17 -14.82 -4.09
N ASN A 93 24.96 -14.86 -4.67
CA ASN A 93 24.68 -14.30 -5.98
C ASN A 93 23.59 -13.21 -5.88
N PHE A 94 23.96 -12.05 -5.36
CA PHE A 94 23.05 -10.91 -5.29
C PHE A 94 23.11 -10.07 -6.58
N PRO A 95 21.97 -9.68 -7.18
CA PRO A 95 20.59 -9.83 -6.72
C PRO A 95 19.86 -11.12 -7.15
N GLN A 96 20.48 -12.01 -7.91
CA GLN A 96 19.84 -13.16 -8.57
C GLN A 96 19.29 -14.19 -7.56
N ASP A 97 19.91 -14.33 -6.39
CA ASP A 97 19.39 -15.20 -5.31
C ASP A 97 18.09 -14.62 -4.70
N ILE A 98 17.77 -13.35 -4.98
CA ILE A 98 16.46 -12.75 -4.67
C ILE A 98 15.50 -13.05 -5.82
N PHE A 99 15.77 -12.54 -7.01
CA PHE A 99 15.05 -12.91 -8.24
C PHE A 99 15.84 -12.53 -9.50
N GLU A 100 15.46 -13.10 -10.64
CA GLU A 100 15.95 -12.73 -11.97
C GLU A 100 14.81 -12.12 -12.79
N TRP A 101 15.11 -11.06 -13.55
CA TRP A 101 14.21 -10.58 -14.58
C TRP A 101 14.25 -11.51 -15.79
N VAL A 102 13.09 -11.92 -16.29
CA VAL A 102 12.93 -12.77 -17.48
C VAL A 102 12.13 -12.01 -18.53
N ASP A 103 12.73 -11.81 -19.69
CA ASP A 103 12.06 -11.20 -20.86
C ASP A 103 10.97 -12.16 -21.38
N ASN A 104 9.75 -11.67 -21.52
CA ASN A 104 8.60 -12.41 -22.04
C ASN A 104 8.59 -12.49 -23.58
N GLY A 105 9.47 -11.75 -24.27
CA GLY A 105 9.54 -11.68 -25.71
C GLY A 105 8.49 -10.75 -26.36
N ASP A 106 7.68 -10.08 -25.58
CA ASP A 106 6.68 -9.08 -26.01
C ASP A 106 7.00 -7.66 -25.55
N GLY A 107 8.19 -7.46 -24.97
CA GLY A 107 8.63 -6.21 -24.36
C GLY A 107 8.29 -6.09 -22.87
N GLY A 108 7.62 -7.08 -22.29
CA GLY A 108 7.38 -7.20 -20.86
C GLY A 108 8.43 -8.07 -20.17
N PHE A 109 8.47 -7.97 -18.84
CA PHE A 109 9.35 -8.78 -17.99
C PHE A 109 8.56 -9.40 -16.86
N THR A 110 8.90 -10.65 -16.51
CA THR A 110 8.44 -11.33 -15.29
C THR A 110 9.61 -11.58 -14.36
N ARG A 111 9.29 -11.93 -13.12
CA ARG A 111 10.30 -12.28 -12.11
C ARG A 111 10.36 -13.78 -11.92
N LYS A 112 11.55 -14.35 -12.03
CA LYS A 112 11.84 -15.72 -11.63
C LYS A 112 12.39 -15.68 -10.20
N PRO A 113 11.64 -16.17 -9.17
CA PRO A 113 12.08 -16.18 -7.79
C PRO A 113 13.41 -16.94 -7.62
N GLY A 114 14.32 -16.35 -6.84
CA GLY A 114 15.55 -16.98 -6.37
C GLY A 114 15.39 -17.66 -5.01
N LYS A 115 16.48 -18.20 -4.47
CA LYS A 115 16.55 -18.91 -3.18
C LYS A 115 15.94 -18.11 -2.02
N TRP A 116 16.14 -16.79 -2.02
CA TRP A 116 15.78 -15.91 -0.91
C TRP A 116 14.55 -15.03 -1.17
N TYR A 117 13.81 -15.25 -2.26
CA TYR A 117 12.70 -14.38 -2.68
C TYR A 117 11.69 -14.10 -1.56
N ASN A 118 11.14 -15.16 -0.95
CA ASN A 118 10.11 -15.00 0.10
C ASN A 118 10.69 -14.36 1.38
N LYS A 119 11.96 -14.67 1.72
CA LYS A 119 12.62 -14.06 2.87
C LYS A 119 12.96 -12.58 2.63
N TRP A 120 13.25 -12.19 1.39
CA TRP A 120 13.42 -10.79 1.01
C TRP A 120 12.12 -10.00 1.17
N ILE A 121 11.00 -10.57 0.73
CA ILE A 121 9.66 -9.99 0.92
C ILE A 121 9.37 -9.81 2.42
N GLU A 122 9.62 -10.83 3.23
CA GLU A 122 9.45 -10.79 4.68
C GLU A 122 10.30 -9.71 5.34
N TRP A 123 11.59 -9.64 4.98
CA TRP A 123 12.50 -8.63 5.51
C TRP A 123 12.06 -7.21 5.15
N ARG A 124 11.66 -6.97 3.90
CA ARG A 124 11.15 -5.65 3.49
C ARG A 124 9.91 -5.24 4.29
N ALA A 125 9.02 -6.19 4.57
CA ALA A 125 7.88 -5.93 5.43
C ALA A 125 8.30 -5.60 6.87
N SER A 126 9.34 -6.23 7.40
CA SER A 126 9.89 -5.90 8.72
C SER A 126 10.43 -4.47 8.79
N VAL A 127 11.12 -4.01 7.75
CA VAL A 127 11.64 -2.64 7.66
C VAL A 127 10.51 -1.61 7.72
N ILE A 128 9.46 -1.81 6.95
CA ILE A 128 8.28 -0.91 6.95
C ILE A 128 7.53 -0.98 8.28
N TYR A 129 7.38 -2.18 8.86
CA TYR A 129 6.78 -2.36 10.17
C TYR A 129 7.55 -1.59 11.26
N ASP A 130 8.86 -1.68 11.30
CA ASP A 130 9.69 -1.00 12.28
C ASP A 130 9.60 0.53 12.15
N PHE A 131 9.54 1.04 10.92
CA PHE A 131 9.30 2.47 10.68
C PHE A 131 7.96 2.94 11.25
N PHE A 132 6.85 2.24 10.94
CA PHE A 132 5.52 2.61 11.44
C PHE A 132 5.42 2.45 12.95
N LYS A 133 5.95 1.35 13.49
CA LYS A 133 5.98 1.12 14.94
C LYS A 133 6.75 2.22 15.68
N GLY A 134 7.95 2.53 15.24
CA GLY A 134 8.76 3.59 15.85
C GLY A 134 8.12 4.97 15.71
N THR A 135 7.44 5.24 14.59
CA THR A 135 6.71 6.50 14.39
C THR A 135 5.50 6.59 15.31
N ARG A 136 4.71 5.50 15.44
CA ARG A 136 3.60 5.42 16.38
C ARG A 136 4.03 5.64 17.82
N ASP A 137 5.08 4.93 18.24
CA ASP A 137 5.58 5.03 19.61
C ASP A 137 6.00 6.48 19.94
N ALA A 138 6.69 7.15 19.00
CA ALA A 138 7.10 8.54 19.16
C ALA A 138 5.91 9.53 19.17
N ILE A 139 4.87 9.30 18.36
CA ILE A 139 3.63 10.09 18.38
C ILE A 139 2.94 9.94 19.74
N LYS A 140 2.77 8.70 20.22
CA LYS A 140 2.08 8.41 21.48
C LYS A 140 2.87 8.90 22.71
N GLU A 141 4.20 8.96 22.62
CA GLU A 141 5.04 9.58 23.65
C GLU A 141 4.83 11.11 23.68
N ALA A 142 4.74 11.77 22.54
CA ALA A 142 4.56 13.21 22.43
C ALA A 142 3.12 13.65 22.77
N LYS A 143 2.13 12.93 22.24
CA LYS A 143 0.68 13.19 22.42
C LYS A 143 -0.08 11.85 22.49
N PRO A 144 -0.37 11.31 23.68
CA PRO A 144 -0.97 9.97 23.86
C PRO A 144 -2.30 9.76 23.10
N ASP A 145 -3.12 10.82 22.99
CA ASP A 145 -4.45 10.78 22.38
C ASP A 145 -4.40 11.03 20.86
N MET A 146 -3.26 11.44 20.30
CA MET A 146 -3.10 11.69 18.87
C MET A 146 -3.27 10.40 18.07
N MET A 147 -4.19 10.39 17.12
CA MET A 147 -4.40 9.24 16.24
C MET A 147 -3.31 9.12 15.18
N LEU A 148 -2.89 7.88 14.91
CA LEU A 148 -2.11 7.55 13.74
C LEU A 148 -3.00 6.79 12.74
N GLY A 149 -3.16 7.36 11.55
CA GLY A 149 -3.83 6.73 10.43
C GLY A 149 -2.86 6.31 9.33
N ASN A 150 -3.32 5.39 8.49
CA ASN A 150 -2.59 5.00 7.29
C ASN A 150 -3.56 4.75 6.13
N TYR A 151 -3.07 5.02 4.91
CA TYR A 151 -3.70 4.68 3.66
C TYR A 151 -2.86 3.63 2.91
N THR A 152 -3.52 2.61 2.37
CA THR A 152 -2.91 1.62 1.46
C THR A 152 -3.87 1.29 0.31
N GLY A 153 -3.36 0.68 -0.77
CA GLY A 153 -4.24 0.10 -1.79
C GLY A 153 -4.88 -1.21 -1.33
N ALA A 154 -6.09 -1.48 -1.80
CA ALA A 154 -6.85 -2.69 -1.44
C ALA A 154 -6.34 -3.99 -2.12
N TRP A 155 -5.42 -3.89 -3.07
CA TRP A 155 -4.87 -5.03 -3.84
C TRP A 155 -3.76 -5.76 -3.07
N TYR A 156 -4.11 -6.36 -1.94
CA TYR A 156 -3.20 -7.07 -1.05
C TYR A 156 -2.34 -8.14 -1.74
N PRO A 157 -2.86 -8.94 -2.70
CA PRO A 157 -2.08 -10.03 -3.31
C PRO A 157 -0.79 -9.59 -3.99
N SER A 158 -0.70 -8.33 -4.44
CA SER A 158 0.51 -7.74 -5.02
C SER A 158 1.16 -6.67 -4.12
N TYR A 159 0.54 -6.30 -2.99
CA TYR A 159 1.03 -5.22 -2.13
C TYR A 159 2.36 -5.55 -1.40
N TYR A 160 2.73 -6.84 -1.37
CA TYR A 160 4.07 -7.27 -0.94
C TYR A 160 5.20 -6.66 -1.79
N GLU A 161 4.91 -6.31 -3.04
CA GLU A 161 5.88 -5.70 -3.96
C GLU A 161 6.40 -4.36 -3.44
N VAL A 162 5.62 -3.67 -2.62
CA VAL A 162 6.00 -2.43 -1.97
C VAL A 162 6.38 -2.60 -0.49
N GLY A 163 6.55 -3.84 -0.02
CA GLY A 163 7.02 -4.16 1.33
C GLY A 163 6.01 -3.89 2.43
N VAL A 164 4.71 -3.90 2.14
CA VAL A 164 3.66 -3.55 3.11
C VAL A 164 2.72 -4.73 3.35
N ASN A 165 2.62 -5.15 4.60
CA ASN A 165 1.62 -6.11 5.08
C ASN A 165 0.54 -5.35 5.86
N TRP A 166 -0.52 -4.92 5.19
CA TRP A 166 -1.60 -4.17 5.84
C TRP A 166 -2.70 -5.04 6.49
N ALA A 167 -2.58 -6.37 6.41
CA ALA A 167 -3.52 -7.28 7.08
C ALA A 167 -3.44 -7.17 8.62
N SER A 168 -4.39 -7.80 9.30
CA SER A 168 -4.30 -8.07 10.73
C SER A 168 -3.25 -9.16 11.00
N LYS A 169 -2.60 -9.10 12.16
CA LYS A 169 -1.68 -10.16 12.63
C LYS A 169 -2.36 -11.52 12.84
N ASP A 170 -3.69 -11.53 12.94
CA ASP A 170 -4.48 -12.75 13.09
C ASP A 170 -4.69 -13.49 11.76
N TYR A 171 -4.46 -12.80 10.62
CA TYR A 171 -4.45 -13.40 9.31
C TYR A 171 -3.06 -13.93 8.96
N ASP A 172 -2.98 -15.17 8.47
CA ASP A 172 -1.75 -15.82 8.07
C ASP A 172 -1.65 -15.91 6.53
N PRO A 173 -0.95 -14.96 5.88
CA PRO A 173 -0.86 -14.91 4.44
C PRO A 173 -0.21 -16.15 3.79
N SER A 174 0.65 -16.88 4.53
CA SER A 174 1.32 -18.07 3.99
C SER A 174 0.37 -19.24 3.66
N LYS A 175 -0.88 -19.15 4.10
CA LYS A 175 -1.92 -20.15 3.77
C LYS A 175 -2.60 -19.90 2.43
N ASP A 176 -2.57 -18.64 1.96
CA ASP A 176 -3.26 -18.22 0.75
C ASP A 176 -2.29 -17.79 -0.37
N PHE A 177 -1.02 -17.48 -0.03
CA PHE A 177 -0.05 -16.90 -0.97
C PHE A 177 1.32 -17.56 -0.88
N ASP A 178 1.81 -18.10 -1.98
CA ASP A 178 3.10 -18.81 -2.08
C ASP A 178 4.31 -17.88 -1.85
N TRP A 179 4.15 -16.56 -2.05
CA TRP A 179 5.21 -15.59 -1.79
C TRP A 179 5.40 -15.28 -0.29
N ALA A 180 4.43 -15.58 0.55
CA ALA A 180 4.49 -15.29 1.98
C ALA A 180 5.16 -16.44 2.76
N THR A 181 5.99 -16.06 3.73
CA THR A 181 6.48 -17.01 4.76
C THR A 181 5.52 -17.06 5.95
N PRO A 182 5.55 -18.09 6.80
CA PRO A 182 4.76 -18.12 8.04
C PRO A 182 5.03 -16.95 8.99
N GLU A 183 6.25 -16.39 8.94
CA GLU A 183 6.67 -15.26 9.78
C GLU A 183 6.22 -13.91 9.24
N TYR A 184 5.82 -13.81 7.96
CA TYR A 184 5.37 -12.56 7.33
C TYR A 184 4.24 -11.86 8.11
N LYS A 185 3.33 -12.62 8.72
CA LYS A 185 2.25 -12.08 9.57
C LYS A 185 2.73 -11.29 10.79
N ASN A 186 3.97 -11.51 11.25
CA ASN A 186 4.53 -10.80 12.41
C ASN A 186 4.75 -9.31 12.08
N TYR A 187 4.79 -8.95 10.81
CA TYR A 187 4.97 -7.60 10.30
C TYR A 187 3.67 -6.98 9.77
N ALA A 188 2.54 -7.49 10.26
CA ALA A 188 1.22 -6.93 9.99
C ALA A 188 1.07 -5.54 10.62
N LEU A 189 0.63 -4.56 9.82
CA LEU A 189 0.64 -3.15 10.21
C LEU A 189 -0.67 -2.68 10.86
N ASN A 190 -1.79 -3.35 10.59
CA ASN A 190 -3.10 -2.81 10.93
C ASN A 190 -3.27 -2.51 12.43
N GLU A 191 -2.66 -3.31 13.32
CA GLU A 191 -2.71 -3.07 14.76
C GLU A 191 -1.97 -1.81 15.23
N LEU A 192 -1.15 -1.21 14.38
CA LEU A 192 -0.45 0.03 14.68
C LEU A 192 -1.32 1.27 14.47
N PHE A 193 -2.46 1.13 13.78
CA PHE A 193 -3.27 2.27 13.35
C PHE A 193 -4.55 2.41 14.17
N ASP A 194 -4.87 3.68 14.49
CA ASP A 194 -6.13 4.08 15.08
C ASP A 194 -7.20 4.35 14.00
N LEU A 195 -6.77 4.72 12.78
CA LEU A 195 -7.59 4.93 11.60
C LEU A 195 -6.94 4.26 10.39
N TYR A 196 -7.66 3.38 9.71
CA TYR A 196 -7.14 2.70 8.54
C TYR A 196 -8.07 2.86 7.34
N THR A 197 -7.49 3.29 6.21
CA THR A 197 -8.22 3.39 4.93
C THR A 197 -7.52 2.55 3.88
N ASN A 198 -8.30 1.81 3.09
CA ASN A 198 -7.78 1.09 1.94
C ASN A 198 -8.42 1.61 0.64
N GLY A 199 -7.59 1.83 -0.37
CA GLY A 199 -8.03 2.35 -1.66
C GLY A 199 -8.72 1.28 -2.50
N ASN A 200 -10.06 1.26 -2.47
CA ASN A 200 -10.90 0.48 -3.39
C ASN A 200 -10.99 1.24 -4.73
N TYR A 201 -9.82 1.50 -5.35
CA TYR A 201 -9.69 2.34 -6.55
C TYR A 201 -10.03 1.53 -7.80
N TYR A 202 -11.29 1.12 -7.89
CA TYR A 202 -11.82 0.32 -8.99
C TYR A 202 -12.99 1.01 -9.67
N VAL A 203 -13.01 0.92 -11.00
CA VAL A 203 -14.13 1.43 -11.81
C VAL A 203 -15.36 0.55 -11.65
N ASP A 204 -15.16 -0.78 -11.58
CA ASP A 204 -16.25 -1.72 -11.37
C ASP A 204 -16.70 -1.70 -9.90
N VAL A 205 -17.99 -1.53 -9.69
CA VAL A 205 -18.55 -1.46 -8.34
C VAL A 205 -18.86 -2.85 -7.81
N THR A 206 -19.43 -3.73 -8.66
CA THR A 206 -19.88 -5.06 -8.28
C THR A 206 -19.05 -6.16 -8.92
N LEU A 207 -19.14 -7.38 -8.36
CA LEU A 207 -18.55 -8.59 -8.95
C LEU A 207 -19.09 -8.87 -10.35
N ASP A 208 -20.38 -8.64 -10.59
CA ASP A 208 -21.00 -8.83 -11.91
C ASP A 208 -20.40 -7.89 -12.97
N GLU A 209 -20.14 -6.63 -12.61
CA GLU A 209 -19.47 -5.67 -13.51
C GLU A 209 -18.03 -6.08 -13.82
N LEU A 210 -17.29 -6.51 -12.81
CA LEU A 210 -15.92 -7.00 -12.97
C LEU A 210 -15.86 -8.21 -13.91
N HIS A 211 -16.71 -9.21 -13.68
CA HIS A 211 -16.76 -10.42 -14.49
C HIS A 211 -17.20 -10.15 -15.93
N ALA A 212 -18.18 -9.25 -16.13
CA ALA A 212 -18.62 -8.85 -17.47
C ALA A 212 -17.49 -8.17 -18.27
N ARG A 213 -16.55 -7.50 -17.59
CA ARG A 213 -15.39 -6.84 -18.22
C ARG A 213 -14.17 -7.75 -18.40
N GLY A 214 -14.21 -8.98 -17.88
CA GLY A 214 -13.16 -9.99 -18.02
C GLY A 214 -12.28 -10.18 -16.78
N GLY A 215 -12.59 -9.53 -15.66
CA GLY A 215 -12.02 -9.81 -14.34
C GLY A 215 -10.52 -9.48 -14.19
N ARG A 216 -9.98 -8.51 -14.98
CA ARG A 216 -8.55 -8.15 -14.98
C ARG A 216 -8.35 -6.67 -14.72
N VAL A 217 -7.40 -6.35 -13.83
CA VAL A 217 -7.02 -4.97 -13.49
C VAL A 217 -5.49 -4.88 -13.37
N MET A 218 -4.94 -3.71 -13.73
CA MET A 218 -3.56 -3.32 -13.41
C MET A 218 -3.64 -2.23 -12.34
N ASN A 219 -3.16 -2.51 -11.14
CA ASN A 219 -3.13 -1.53 -10.06
C ASN A 219 -1.82 -0.72 -10.09
N GLU A 220 -1.76 0.37 -9.34
CA GLU A 220 -0.61 1.29 -9.30
C GLU A 220 0.72 0.59 -8.99
N THR A 221 0.69 -0.44 -8.15
CA THR A 221 1.90 -1.13 -7.68
C THR A 221 2.16 -2.45 -8.38
N ASP A 222 1.26 -2.88 -9.26
CA ASP A 222 1.37 -4.17 -9.94
C ASP A 222 2.44 -4.11 -11.03
N SER A 223 3.24 -5.17 -11.13
CA SER A 223 4.13 -5.42 -12.27
C SER A 223 3.47 -6.23 -13.38
N GLU A 224 2.31 -6.86 -13.09
CA GLU A 224 1.55 -7.71 -14.00
C GLU A 224 0.05 -7.46 -13.83
N TRP A 225 -0.76 -7.91 -14.82
CA TRP A 225 -2.21 -7.88 -14.72
C TRP A 225 -2.69 -8.78 -13.58
N SER A 226 -3.38 -8.19 -12.62
CA SER A 226 -4.03 -8.91 -11.53
C SER A 226 -5.37 -9.49 -11.96
N THR A 227 -5.74 -10.62 -11.35
CA THR A 227 -7.03 -11.28 -11.50
C THR A 227 -7.60 -11.64 -10.13
N GLY A 228 -8.92 -11.70 -10.01
CA GLY A 228 -9.60 -12.11 -8.79
C GLY A 228 -10.73 -11.18 -8.40
N ASP A 229 -11.62 -11.69 -7.58
CA ASP A 229 -12.85 -11.00 -7.18
C ASP A 229 -12.61 -9.70 -6.37
N HIS A 230 -11.45 -9.56 -5.73
CA HIS A 230 -11.06 -8.37 -4.99
C HIS A 230 -10.80 -7.12 -5.86
N LEU A 231 -10.94 -7.21 -7.17
CA LEU A 231 -10.62 -6.13 -8.14
C LEU A 231 -11.85 -5.29 -8.53
N CYS A 232 -12.84 -5.22 -7.68
CA CYS A 232 -13.96 -4.27 -7.72
C CYS A 232 -14.24 -3.74 -6.32
N VAL A 233 -15.07 -2.71 -6.18
CA VAL A 233 -15.36 -2.09 -4.89
C VAL A 233 -15.96 -3.10 -3.90
N GLU A 234 -16.98 -3.86 -4.33
CA GLU A 234 -17.61 -4.91 -3.53
C GLU A 234 -16.60 -5.94 -3.05
N GLY A 235 -15.90 -6.57 -3.98
CA GLY A 235 -14.95 -7.63 -3.68
C GLY A 235 -13.74 -7.14 -2.87
N ALA A 236 -13.29 -5.90 -3.07
CA ALA A 236 -12.22 -5.29 -2.27
C ALA A 236 -12.63 -5.12 -0.80
N CYS A 237 -13.87 -4.69 -0.55
CA CYS A 237 -14.41 -4.60 0.81
C CYS A 237 -14.52 -5.98 1.48
N GLU A 238 -15.06 -6.98 0.77
CA GLU A 238 -15.20 -8.35 1.29
C GLU A 238 -13.83 -8.99 1.58
N PHE A 239 -12.89 -8.79 0.66
CA PHE A 239 -11.53 -9.28 0.84
C PHE A 239 -10.81 -8.58 2.00
N SER A 240 -10.96 -7.25 2.13
CA SER A 240 -10.41 -6.51 3.26
C SER A 240 -10.98 -6.98 4.59
N ARG A 241 -12.29 -7.25 4.67
CA ARG A 241 -12.91 -7.82 5.86
C ARG A 241 -12.34 -9.20 6.21
N LYS A 242 -12.06 -10.05 5.21
CA LYS A 242 -11.37 -11.33 5.43
C LYS A 242 -9.97 -11.13 6.05
N LEU A 243 -9.21 -10.14 5.58
CA LEU A 243 -7.83 -9.90 6.02
C LEU A 243 -7.75 -9.21 7.38
N LEU A 244 -8.73 -8.35 7.69
CA LEU A 244 -8.72 -7.49 8.87
C LEU A 244 -9.56 -8.06 10.04
N GLY A 245 -10.46 -9.01 9.76
CA GLY A 245 -11.40 -9.52 10.76
C GLY A 245 -12.34 -8.42 11.26
N ASP A 246 -12.46 -8.28 12.58
CA ASP A 246 -13.33 -7.28 13.23
C ASP A 246 -12.69 -5.88 13.32
N ARG A 247 -11.50 -5.67 12.80
CA ARG A 247 -10.85 -4.36 12.83
C ARG A 247 -11.53 -3.40 11.86
N PRO A 248 -11.80 -2.15 12.29
CA PRO A 248 -12.44 -1.18 11.43
C PRO A 248 -11.53 -0.76 10.26
N PHE A 249 -12.14 -0.57 9.10
CA PHE A 249 -11.51 0.03 7.94
C PHE A 249 -12.49 0.88 7.13
N TYR A 250 -11.98 1.89 6.46
CA TYR A 250 -12.76 2.82 5.64
C TYR A 250 -12.39 2.62 4.17
N GLY A 251 -13.37 2.27 3.33
CA GLY A 251 -13.16 2.06 1.91
C GLY A 251 -12.82 3.36 1.19
N GLY A 252 -11.64 3.43 0.58
CA GLY A 252 -11.19 4.59 -0.17
C GLY A 252 -11.68 4.58 -1.61
N MET A 253 -12.03 5.75 -2.13
CA MET A 253 -12.50 5.92 -3.50
C MET A 253 -11.66 6.97 -4.24
N TYR A 254 -11.27 6.70 -5.49
CA TYR A 254 -10.69 7.68 -6.37
C TYR A 254 -11.78 8.26 -7.29
N VAL A 255 -12.23 9.46 -6.95
CA VAL A 255 -13.40 10.11 -7.60
C VAL A 255 -13.21 10.29 -9.11
N GLU A 256 -11.98 10.55 -9.57
CA GLU A 256 -11.68 10.74 -10.99
C GLU A 256 -12.03 9.53 -11.86
N GLN A 257 -11.98 8.31 -11.29
CA GLN A 257 -12.33 7.07 -12.02
C GLN A 257 -13.79 7.02 -12.47
N TYR A 258 -14.65 7.83 -11.85
CA TYR A 258 -16.09 7.89 -12.13
C TYR A 258 -16.47 9.08 -13.01
N TYR A 259 -15.52 9.76 -13.63
CA TYR A 259 -15.80 10.90 -14.51
C TYR A 259 -16.76 10.53 -15.64
N GLY A 260 -17.87 11.30 -15.75
CA GLY A 260 -18.91 11.08 -16.73
C GLY A 260 -19.98 10.06 -16.33
N ASP A 261 -19.85 9.42 -15.16
CA ASP A 261 -20.80 8.41 -14.66
C ASP A 261 -21.16 8.67 -13.17
N PRO A 262 -21.98 9.70 -12.89
CA PRO A 262 -22.37 10.04 -11.53
C PRO A 262 -23.19 8.92 -10.84
N ASP A 263 -23.95 8.13 -11.61
CA ASP A 263 -24.73 7.03 -11.07
C ASP A 263 -23.80 5.92 -10.56
N ARG A 264 -22.72 5.63 -11.27
CA ARG A 264 -21.70 4.68 -10.80
C ARG A 264 -20.98 5.21 -9.57
N PHE A 265 -20.65 6.50 -9.52
CA PHE A 265 -20.09 7.14 -8.34
C PHE A 265 -20.99 6.96 -7.11
N GLN A 266 -22.31 7.23 -7.24
CA GLN A 266 -23.27 7.01 -6.15
C GLN A 266 -23.26 5.55 -5.67
N ARG A 267 -23.32 4.59 -6.61
CA ARG A 267 -23.29 3.15 -6.27
C ARG A 267 -22.01 2.76 -5.56
N ALA A 268 -20.84 3.32 -5.95
CA ALA A 268 -19.57 3.05 -5.31
C ALA A 268 -19.51 3.64 -3.89
N VAL A 269 -20.07 4.84 -3.64
CA VAL A 269 -20.22 5.41 -2.29
C VAL A 269 -21.06 4.49 -1.42
N LYS A 270 -22.23 4.09 -1.90
CA LYS A 270 -23.15 3.19 -1.18
C LYS A 270 -22.49 1.85 -0.85
N MET A 271 -21.81 1.22 -1.82
CA MET A 271 -21.13 -0.06 -1.64
C MET A 271 -20.05 0.02 -0.54
N ASN A 272 -19.26 1.09 -0.52
CA ASN A 272 -18.26 1.29 0.54
C ASN A 272 -18.94 1.44 1.93
N LEU A 273 -20.00 2.23 2.02
CA LEU A 273 -20.73 2.43 3.29
C LEU A 273 -21.41 1.13 3.79
N GLU A 274 -21.91 0.31 2.90
CA GLU A 274 -22.57 -0.95 3.26
C GLU A 274 -21.60 -2.06 3.67
N LYS A 275 -20.40 -2.09 3.06
CA LYS A 275 -19.46 -3.21 3.19
C LYS A 275 -18.25 -2.90 4.08
N SER A 276 -18.05 -1.63 4.50
CA SER A 276 -16.97 -1.21 5.40
C SER A 276 -17.51 -0.36 6.55
N ASP A 277 -16.63 0.20 7.37
CA ASP A 277 -17.04 1.02 8.54
C ASP A 277 -17.20 2.51 8.19
N GLY A 278 -17.16 2.84 6.90
CA GLY A 278 -17.27 4.17 6.33
C GLY A 278 -16.50 4.29 5.04
N PHE A 279 -16.24 5.52 4.57
CA PHE A 279 -15.49 5.71 3.34
C PHE A 279 -14.56 6.92 3.41
N MET A 280 -13.55 6.92 2.54
CA MET A 280 -12.63 8.03 2.30
C MET A 280 -12.68 8.42 0.83
N LEU A 281 -12.70 9.71 0.54
CA LEU A 281 -12.69 10.25 -0.82
C LEU A 281 -11.32 10.81 -1.18
N PHE A 282 -10.73 10.34 -2.24
CA PHE A 282 -9.59 10.94 -2.91
C PHE A 282 -10.03 11.48 -4.27
N ASP A 283 -10.24 12.78 -4.42
CA ASP A 283 -10.21 13.76 -3.36
C ASP A 283 -11.28 14.84 -3.57
N ILE A 284 -11.35 15.77 -2.66
CA ILE A 284 -12.34 16.85 -2.65
C ILE A 284 -12.25 17.76 -3.90
N CYS A 285 -11.06 17.93 -4.52
CA CYS A 285 -10.92 18.77 -5.70
C CYS A 285 -11.71 18.20 -6.89
N HIS A 286 -11.86 16.89 -7.00
CA HIS A 286 -12.67 16.24 -8.02
C HIS A 286 -14.17 16.46 -7.80
N ILE A 287 -14.62 16.44 -6.53
CA ILE A 287 -16.02 16.77 -6.16
C ILE A 287 -16.34 18.22 -6.52
N ILE A 288 -15.42 19.16 -6.18
CA ILE A 288 -15.56 20.58 -6.52
C ILE A 288 -15.59 20.78 -8.05
N ALA A 289 -14.65 20.16 -8.77
CA ALA A 289 -14.54 20.33 -10.23
C ALA A 289 -15.76 19.83 -11.00
N LYS A 290 -16.49 18.87 -10.44
CA LYS A 290 -17.68 18.25 -11.05
C LYS A 290 -19.00 18.76 -10.48
N ASP A 291 -18.95 19.58 -9.42
CA ASP A 291 -20.15 20.02 -8.68
C ASP A 291 -20.98 18.83 -8.15
N TRP A 292 -20.29 17.82 -7.57
CA TRP A 292 -20.90 16.57 -7.13
C TRP A 292 -21.25 16.49 -5.65
N PHE A 293 -21.31 17.63 -4.94
CA PHE A 293 -21.69 17.64 -3.53
C PHE A 293 -23.10 17.11 -3.27
N ASP A 294 -24.07 17.52 -4.11
CA ASP A 294 -25.46 17.03 -3.96
C ASP A 294 -25.56 15.52 -4.26
N ILE A 295 -24.82 15.03 -5.26
CA ILE A 295 -24.74 13.62 -5.62
C ILE A 295 -24.15 12.82 -4.47
N LEU A 296 -23.06 13.29 -3.88
CA LEU A 296 -22.41 12.66 -2.72
C LEU A 296 -23.36 12.64 -1.51
N ALA A 297 -24.00 13.78 -1.19
CA ALA A 297 -24.94 13.89 -0.08
C ALA A 297 -26.13 12.95 -0.25
N GLN A 298 -26.67 12.83 -1.47
CA GLN A 298 -27.75 11.90 -1.78
C GLN A 298 -27.29 10.43 -1.59
N ALA A 299 -26.12 10.05 -2.10
CA ALA A 299 -25.59 8.70 -1.98
C ALA A 299 -25.43 8.27 -0.50
N VAL A 300 -24.91 9.18 0.32
CA VAL A 300 -24.75 8.94 1.77
C VAL A 300 -26.13 8.78 2.44
N ALA A 301 -27.08 9.68 2.17
CA ALA A 301 -28.41 9.64 2.78
C ALA A 301 -29.18 8.35 2.41
N GLU A 302 -29.09 7.93 1.15
CA GLU A 302 -29.70 6.67 0.69
C GLU A 302 -29.07 5.45 1.36
N ALA A 303 -27.75 5.37 1.44
CA ALA A 303 -27.06 4.28 2.12
C ALA A 303 -27.43 4.19 3.61
N GLU A 304 -27.48 5.32 4.31
CA GLU A 304 -27.88 5.37 5.71
C GLU A 304 -29.35 4.94 5.93
N GLU A 305 -30.26 5.27 5.00
CA GLU A 305 -31.64 4.82 5.05
C GLU A 305 -31.74 3.31 4.82
N GLU A 306 -31.04 2.78 3.83
CA GLU A 306 -31.01 1.35 3.53
C GLU A 306 -30.45 0.55 4.71
N MET A 307 -29.35 1.00 5.33
CA MET A 307 -28.76 0.34 6.52
C MET A 307 -29.70 0.37 7.73
N ARG A 308 -30.46 1.48 7.95
CA ARG A 308 -31.45 1.55 9.04
C ARG A 308 -32.63 0.58 8.83
N ASN A 309 -33.01 0.33 7.59
CA ASN A 309 -34.14 -0.57 7.26
C ASN A 309 -33.75 -2.05 7.36
N GLN A 310 -32.47 -2.39 7.43
CA GLN A 310 -31.94 -3.75 7.58
C GLN A 310 -31.71 -4.17 9.05
N GLN A 311 -31.74 -3.24 9.99
CA GLN A 311 -31.64 -3.47 11.44
C GLN A 311 -33.02 -3.72 12.07
#